data_fbcdbaacffd171a0841c514baef736b1
#
_entry.id   fbcdbaacffd171a0841c514baef736b1
#
_cell.length_a   1.000
_cell.length_b   1.000
_cell.length_c   1.000
_cell.angle_alpha   90.00
_cell.angle_beta   90.00
_cell.angle_gamma   90.00
#
_symmetry.space_group_name_H-M   'P 1'
#
loop_
_entity.id
_entity.type
_entity.pdbx_description
1 polymer ?
#
loop_
_entity_poly.entity_id
_entity_poly.type
_entity_poly.pdbx_seq_one_letter_code
_entity_poly.pdbx_strand_id
1 'polypeptide(L)'
;FILFSPLIALKLTFLFFSLIAFFGVFFLMHKSFKLNIYIALISAALFLFNGFFNYRSIVGHFAYLGYIFIPIYCHVLIQSFKNKKYTQKSFFYLLISSILFANFIHSGSGSLIVVIALSIIFIILIYSYLNEDLKVIYYLILSLAIGLIISSSKINASFAFLDNFPREYPPLVFDNLYELLSNTFKSLFFYPDITKFNSVI
;
A
#
# COMPACT_ATOMS: atom_id res chain seq x y z
N PHE A 1 15.33 18.58 -6.76
CA PHE A 1 15.03 19.98 -7.14
C PHE A 1 16.25 20.79 -7.54
N ILE A 2 17.45 20.49 -7.01
CA ILE A 2 18.68 21.26 -7.33
C ILE A 2 19.21 20.96 -8.74
N LEU A 3 18.97 19.74 -9.26
CA LEU A 3 19.54 19.29 -10.53
C LEU A 3 18.54 19.30 -11.71
N PHE A 4 17.23 19.37 -11.45
CA PHE A 4 16.19 19.24 -12.48
C PHE A 4 15.09 20.27 -12.30
N SER A 5 14.48 20.70 -13.41
CA SER A 5 13.25 21.50 -13.34
C SER A 5 12.14 20.70 -12.61
N PRO A 6 11.20 21.36 -11.93
CA PRO A 6 10.12 20.67 -11.18
C PRO A 6 9.35 19.66 -12.03
N LEU A 7 9.10 19.96 -13.30
CA LEU A 7 8.41 19.07 -14.22
C LEU A 7 9.21 17.80 -14.53
N ILE A 8 10.53 17.93 -14.74
CA ILE A 8 11.41 16.80 -14.98
C ILE A 8 11.53 15.96 -13.72
N ALA A 9 11.69 16.58 -12.56
CA ALA A 9 11.74 15.89 -11.28
C ALA A 9 10.47 15.05 -11.05
N LEU A 10 9.29 15.63 -11.34
CA LEU A 10 8.01 14.93 -11.24
C LEU A 10 7.95 13.70 -12.16
N LYS A 11 8.30 13.87 -13.44
CA LYS A 11 8.31 12.76 -14.41
C LYS A 11 9.25 11.64 -14.00
N LEU A 12 10.45 11.97 -13.50
CA LEU A 12 11.42 10.99 -13.03
C LEU A 12 10.92 10.25 -11.77
N THR A 13 10.30 10.96 -10.84
CA THR A 13 9.66 10.36 -9.66
C THR A 13 8.58 9.36 -10.07
N PHE A 14 7.77 9.75 -11.05
CA PHE A 14 6.70 8.89 -11.57
C PHE A 14 7.25 7.62 -12.21
N LEU A 15 8.26 7.77 -13.06
CA LEU A 15 8.94 6.63 -13.69
C LEU A 15 9.55 5.69 -12.64
N PHE A 16 10.22 6.27 -11.64
CA PHE A 16 10.84 5.50 -10.56
C PHE A 16 9.79 4.71 -9.75
N PHE A 17 8.68 5.35 -9.40
CA PHE A 17 7.58 4.69 -8.70
C PHE A 17 6.94 3.58 -9.54
N SER A 18 6.77 3.81 -10.85
CA SER A 18 6.26 2.79 -11.76
C SER A 18 7.17 1.57 -11.84
N LEU A 19 8.48 1.78 -11.85
CA LEU A 19 9.46 0.68 -11.80
C LEU A 19 9.37 -0.10 -10.48
N ILE A 20 9.28 0.59 -9.34
CA ILE A 20 9.10 -0.06 -8.03
C ILE A 20 7.81 -0.88 -7.99
N ALA A 21 6.71 -0.32 -8.51
CA ALA A 21 5.42 -1.01 -8.59
C ALA A 21 5.54 -2.30 -9.41
N PHE A 22 6.09 -2.19 -10.62
CA PHE A 22 6.26 -3.32 -11.54
C PHE A 22 7.14 -4.41 -10.93
N PHE A 23 8.36 -4.06 -10.51
CA PHE A 23 9.28 -5.04 -9.91
C PHE A 23 8.78 -5.57 -8.58
N GLY A 24 8.06 -4.78 -7.79
CA GLY A 24 7.43 -5.21 -6.54
C GLY A 24 6.46 -6.36 -6.77
N VAL A 25 5.54 -6.21 -7.73
CA VAL A 25 4.60 -7.29 -8.08
C VAL A 25 5.32 -8.47 -8.71
N PHE A 26 6.23 -8.20 -9.65
CA PHE A 26 7.00 -9.27 -10.29
C PHE A 26 7.73 -10.14 -9.27
N PHE A 27 8.47 -9.56 -8.35
CA PHE A 27 9.20 -10.32 -7.33
C PHE A 27 8.25 -11.01 -6.33
N LEU A 28 7.15 -10.36 -5.95
CA LEU A 28 6.15 -10.97 -5.10
C LEU A 28 5.59 -12.24 -5.74
N MET A 29 5.16 -12.16 -6.98
CA MET A 29 4.54 -13.29 -7.70
C MET A 29 5.58 -14.36 -8.04
N HIS A 30 6.72 -13.99 -8.64
CA HIS A 30 7.71 -14.96 -9.11
C HIS A 30 8.56 -15.55 -7.97
N LYS A 31 9.08 -14.72 -7.04
CA LYS A 31 10.02 -15.17 -5.99
C LYS A 31 9.32 -15.60 -4.70
N SER A 32 8.25 -14.91 -4.30
CA SER A 32 7.55 -15.22 -3.05
C SER A 32 6.52 -16.32 -3.25
N PHE A 33 5.62 -16.16 -4.22
CA PHE A 33 4.58 -17.14 -4.54
C PHE A 33 5.05 -18.26 -5.51
N LYS A 34 6.25 -18.15 -6.07
CA LYS A 34 6.85 -19.15 -6.99
C LYS A 34 6.02 -19.38 -8.25
N LEU A 35 5.29 -18.38 -8.70
CA LEU A 35 4.50 -18.46 -9.94
C LEU A 35 5.41 -18.41 -11.18
N ASN A 36 4.86 -18.89 -12.30
CA ASN A 36 5.55 -18.82 -13.60
C ASN A 36 5.88 -17.37 -13.96
N ILE A 37 7.01 -17.18 -14.64
CA ILE A 37 7.51 -15.86 -15.05
C ILE A 37 6.51 -15.08 -15.89
N TYR A 38 5.77 -15.74 -16.77
CA TYR A 38 4.76 -15.09 -17.61
C TYR A 38 3.57 -14.57 -16.79
N ILE A 39 3.10 -15.37 -15.82
CA ILE A 39 2.04 -14.95 -14.88
C ILE A 39 2.50 -13.77 -14.07
N ALA A 40 3.75 -13.79 -13.57
CA ALA A 40 4.32 -12.70 -12.79
C ALA A 40 4.43 -11.39 -13.62
N LEU A 41 4.84 -11.49 -14.88
CA LEU A 41 4.92 -10.33 -15.79
C LEU A 41 3.54 -9.75 -16.10
N ILE A 42 2.55 -10.61 -16.39
CA ILE A 42 1.17 -10.16 -16.65
C ILE A 42 0.60 -9.50 -15.40
N SER A 43 0.78 -10.10 -14.22
CA SER A 43 0.31 -9.51 -12.95
C SER A 43 0.95 -8.14 -12.69
N ALA A 44 2.25 -8.00 -12.95
CA ALA A 44 2.97 -6.73 -12.78
C ALA A 44 2.45 -5.66 -13.75
N ALA A 45 2.20 -6.03 -15.01
CA ALA A 45 1.62 -5.14 -16.00
C ALA A 45 0.19 -4.70 -15.62
N LEU A 46 -0.68 -5.63 -15.22
CA LEU A 46 -2.04 -5.34 -14.79
C LEU A 46 -2.06 -4.42 -13.56
N PHE A 47 -1.15 -4.62 -12.61
CA PHE A 47 -1.04 -3.75 -11.45
C PHE A 47 -0.58 -2.35 -11.82
N LEU A 48 0.38 -2.20 -12.73
CA LEU A 48 0.88 -0.90 -13.16
C LEU A 48 -0.15 -0.12 -13.98
N PHE A 49 -0.85 -0.80 -14.88
CA PHE A 49 -1.85 -0.18 -15.76
C PHE A 49 -3.25 -0.13 -15.17
N ASN A 50 -3.40 -0.32 -13.84
CA ASN A 50 -4.71 -0.18 -13.21
C ASN A 50 -5.22 1.27 -13.28
N GLY A 51 -6.55 1.41 -13.36
CA GLY A 51 -7.19 2.71 -13.50
C GLY A 51 -6.96 3.63 -12.31
N PHE A 52 -6.79 3.10 -11.10
CA PHE A 52 -6.56 3.90 -9.90
C PHE A 52 -5.21 4.63 -9.96
N PHE A 53 -4.12 3.93 -10.34
CA PHE A 53 -2.81 4.56 -10.49
C PHE A 53 -2.83 5.69 -11.51
N ASN A 54 -3.38 5.40 -12.70
CA ASN A 54 -3.44 6.37 -13.78
C ASN A 54 -4.32 7.58 -13.41
N TYR A 55 -5.50 7.34 -12.85
CA TYR A 55 -6.40 8.41 -12.44
C TYR A 55 -5.78 9.32 -11.39
N ARG A 56 -5.26 8.76 -10.28
CA ARG A 56 -4.64 9.55 -9.21
C ARG A 56 -3.44 10.34 -9.68
N SER A 57 -2.73 9.80 -10.65
CA SER A 57 -1.61 10.47 -11.29
C SER A 57 -2.02 11.69 -12.10
N ILE A 58 -3.06 11.56 -12.92
CA ILE A 58 -3.59 12.65 -13.76
C ILE A 58 -4.15 13.77 -12.88
N VAL A 59 -4.84 13.44 -11.80
CA VAL A 59 -5.47 14.43 -10.89
C VAL A 59 -4.43 15.06 -9.93
N GLY A 60 -3.17 14.60 -9.93
CA GLY A 60 -2.11 15.14 -9.06
C GLY A 60 -2.20 14.68 -7.60
N HIS A 61 -2.95 13.65 -7.30
CA HIS A 61 -3.13 13.11 -5.96
C HIS A 61 -1.97 12.18 -5.55
N PHE A 62 -0.77 12.71 -5.47
CA PHE A 62 0.46 11.94 -5.21
C PHE A 62 0.50 11.27 -3.83
N ALA A 63 -0.21 11.80 -2.84
CA ALA A 63 -0.34 11.17 -1.52
C ALA A 63 -0.92 9.76 -1.60
N TYR A 64 -1.75 9.47 -2.59
CA TYR A 64 -2.34 8.14 -2.78
C TYR A 64 -1.41 7.12 -3.42
N LEU A 65 -0.26 7.55 -3.95
CA LEU A 65 0.68 6.64 -4.61
C LEU A 65 1.41 5.69 -3.64
N GLY A 66 1.28 5.90 -2.34
CA GLY A 66 1.85 5.01 -1.32
C GLY A 66 1.48 3.52 -1.53
N TYR A 67 0.29 3.22 -2.06
CA TYR A 67 -0.16 1.83 -2.27
C TYR A 67 0.73 1.02 -3.22
N ILE A 68 1.46 1.66 -4.11
CA ILE A 68 2.36 0.95 -5.05
C ILE A 68 3.50 0.21 -4.35
N PHE A 69 3.82 0.58 -3.11
CA PHE A 69 4.82 -0.09 -2.30
C PHE A 69 4.30 -1.36 -1.60
N ILE A 70 2.98 -1.65 -1.64
CA ILE A 70 2.40 -2.85 -1.00
C ILE A 70 3.06 -4.14 -1.50
N PRO A 71 3.19 -4.39 -2.81
CA PRO A 71 3.76 -5.63 -3.30
C PRO A 71 5.23 -5.82 -2.90
N ILE A 72 6.04 -4.77 -2.98
CA ILE A 72 7.45 -4.85 -2.58
C ILE A 72 7.59 -5.02 -1.06
N TYR A 73 6.73 -4.38 -0.28
CA TYR A 73 6.65 -4.59 1.16
C TYR A 73 6.38 -6.06 1.49
N CYS A 74 5.33 -6.65 0.90
CA CYS A 74 4.97 -8.05 1.13
C CYS A 74 6.08 -8.99 0.68
N HIS A 75 6.72 -8.71 -0.48
CA HIS A 75 7.86 -9.49 -0.94
C HIS A 75 9.01 -9.49 0.07
N VAL A 76 9.45 -8.31 0.50
CA VAL A 76 10.56 -8.14 1.45
C VAL A 76 10.24 -8.78 2.79
N LEU A 77 9.01 -8.62 3.29
CA LEU A 77 8.56 -9.26 4.52
C LEU A 77 8.62 -10.79 4.43
N ILE A 78 8.16 -11.37 3.32
CA ILE A 78 8.26 -12.82 3.09
C ILE A 78 9.72 -13.28 3.01
N GLN A 79 10.61 -12.49 2.42
CA GLN A 79 12.04 -12.82 2.39
C GLN A 79 12.68 -12.77 3.78
N SER A 80 12.24 -11.89 4.68
CA SER A 80 12.73 -11.86 6.05
C SER A 80 12.45 -13.16 6.80
N PHE A 81 11.30 -13.77 6.52
CA PHE A 81 10.86 -15.03 7.10
C PHE A 81 11.54 -16.27 6.46
N LYS A 82 11.70 -16.30 5.13
CA LYS A 82 12.25 -17.47 4.40
C LYS A 82 13.66 -17.84 4.85
N ASN A 83 14.44 -16.89 5.32
CA ASN A 83 15.77 -17.15 5.86
C ASN A 83 15.66 -17.75 7.27
N LYS A 84 15.40 -19.06 7.35
CA LYS A 84 15.13 -19.84 8.60
C LYS A 84 16.19 -19.75 9.70
N LYS A 85 17.36 -19.23 9.43
CA LYS A 85 18.36 -18.87 10.45
C LYS A 85 18.25 -17.35 10.65
N TYR A 86 18.27 -16.90 11.92
CA TYR A 86 18.42 -15.47 12.30
C TYR A 86 19.74 -14.93 11.73
N THR A 87 19.77 -14.80 10.42
CA THR A 87 20.93 -14.30 9.70
C THR A 87 20.79 -12.78 9.61
N GLN A 88 21.92 -12.10 9.48
CA GLN A 88 21.95 -10.66 9.21
C GLN A 88 21.02 -10.27 8.06
N LYS A 89 20.84 -11.17 7.06
CA LYS A 89 19.92 -10.95 5.94
C LYS A 89 18.44 -10.90 6.37
N SER A 90 18.00 -11.79 7.26
CA SER A 90 16.63 -11.78 7.77
C SER A 90 16.32 -10.48 8.50
N PHE A 91 17.22 -10.04 9.36
CA PHE A 91 17.10 -8.77 10.06
C PHE A 91 17.10 -7.57 9.10
N PHE A 92 17.96 -7.56 8.10
CA PHE A 92 18.01 -6.51 7.08
C PHE A 92 16.69 -6.40 6.30
N TYR A 93 16.11 -7.53 5.86
CA TYR A 93 14.81 -7.53 5.21
C TYR A 93 13.69 -7.07 6.13
N LEU A 94 13.73 -7.42 7.41
CA LEU A 94 12.77 -6.94 8.39
C LEU A 94 12.87 -5.41 8.57
N LEU A 95 14.06 -4.85 8.65
CA LEU A 95 14.27 -3.41 8.72
C LEU A 95 13.75 -2.70 7.46
N ILE A 96 14.05 -3.23 6.27
CA ILE A 96 13.53 -2.64 5.02
C ILE A 96 12.01 -2.68 5.00
N SER A 97 11.37 -3.79 5.40
CA SER A 97 9.90 -3.85 5.46
C SER A 97 9.35 -2.84 6.46
N SER A 98 9.99 -2.64 7.60
CA SER A 98 9.58 -1.65 8.60
C SER A 98 9.70 -0.21 8.07
N ILE A 99 10.76 0.11 7.33
CA ILE A 99 10.95 1.40 6.67
C ILE A 99 9.89 1.63 5.59
N LEU A 100 9.59 0.61 4.79
CA LEU A 100 8.51 0.68 3.79
C LEU A 100 7.16 0.90 4.44
N PHE A 101 6.89 0.26 5.59
CA PHE A 101 5.66 0.52 6.35
C PHE A 101 5.62 1.96 6.89
N ALA A 102 6.72 2.44 7.44
CA ALA A 102 6.82 3.84 7.87
C ALA A 102 6.57 4.82 6.71
N ASN A 103 7.02 4.48 5.49
CA ASN A 103 6.76 5.29 4.31
C ASN A 103 5.26 5.40 3.98
N PHE A 104 4.43 4.37 4.24
CA PHE A 104 2.98 4.50 4.08
C PHE A 104 2.37 5.58 4.99
N ILE A 105 2.87 5.69 6.22
CA ILE A 105 2.43 6.72 7.18
C ILE A 105 2.94 8.10 6.75
N HIS A 106 4.20 8.19 6.30
CA HIS A 106 4.80 9.45 5.87
C HIS A 106 4.27 9.99 4.53
N SER A 107 3.77 9.12 3.64
CA SER A 107 3.26 9.52 2.32
C SER A 107 2.02 10.42 2.37
N GLY A 108 1.40 10.57 3.53
CA GLY A 108 0.20 11.39 3.70
C GLY A 108 -1.10 10.70 3.26
N SER A 109 -1.05 9.42 2.91
CA SER A 109 -2.22 8.63 2.51
C SER A 109 -3.05 8.13 3.69
N GLY A 110 -3.30 8.98 4.69
CA GLY A 110 -4.05 8.60 5.90
C GLY A 110 -5.41 7.94 5.59
N SER A 111 -6.12 8.43 4.58
CA SER A 111 -7.38 7.85 4.12
C SER A 111 -7.23 6.44 3.51
N LEU A 112 -6.05 6.08 2.99
CA LEU A 112 -5.79 4.76 2.41
C LEU A 112 -5.13 3.78 3.39
N ILE A 113 -4.73 4.21 4.59
CA ILE A 113 -3.94 3.37 5.49
C ILE A 113 -4.69 2.09 5.87
N VAL A 114 -6.01 2.17 6.02
CA VAL A 114 -6.86 1.00 6.30
C VAL A 114 -6.85 0.03 5.12
N VAL A 115 -7.01 0.55 3.90
CA VAL A 115 -7.01 -0.27 2.67
C VAL A 115 -5.63 -0.91 2.46
N ILE A 116 -4.55 -0.16 2.69
CA ILE A 116 -3.18 -0.66 2.62
C ILE A 116 -2.97 -1.77 3.65
N ALA A 117 -3.37 -1.56 4.91
CA ALA A 117 -3.23 -2.54 5.98
C ALA A 117 -4.01 -3.83 5.66
N LEU A 118 -5.27 -3.70 5.25
CA LEU A 118 -6.10 -4.85 4.86
C LEU A 118 -5.50 -5.61 3.68
N SER A 119 -4.98 -4.91 2.67
CA SER A 119 -4.33 -5.54 1.51
C SER A 119 -3.08 -6.33 1.93
N ILE A 120 -2.26 -5.76 2.79
CA ILE A 120 -1.05 -6.43 3.32
C ILE A 120 -1.45 -7.67 4.13
N ILE A 121 -2.41 -7.53 5.05
CA ILE A 121 -2.90 -8.64 5.88
C ILE A 121 -3.43 -9.77 4.98
N PHE A 122 -4.25 -9.44 3.99
CA PHE A 122 -4.84 -10.42 3.09
C PHE A 122 -3.77 -11.17 2.27
N ILE A 123 -2.78 -10.48 1.70
CA ILE A 123 -1.67 -11.10 0.96
C ILE A 123 -0.85 -12.03 1.86
N ILE A 124 -0.57 -11.60 3.10
CA ILE A 124 0.21 -12.40 4.04
C ILE A 124 -0.56 -13.60 4.56
N LEU A 125 -1.88 -13.47 4.77
CA LEU A 125 -2.73 -14.60 5.15
C LEU A 125 -2.80 -15.64 4.03
N ILE A 126 -2.97 -15.24 2.78
CA ILE A 126 -2.93 -16.14 1.62
C ILE A 126 -1.57 -16.85 1.57
N TYR A 127 -0.48 -16.10 1.71
CA TYR A 127 0.87 -16.68 1.70
C TYR A 127 1.05 -17.70 2.85
N SER A 128 0.60 -17.35 4.06
CA SER A 128 0.65 -18.23 5.24
C SER A 128 -0.15 -19.49 5.03
N TYR A 129 -1.35 -19.39 4.49
CA TYR A 129 -2.23 -20.52 4.17
C TYR A 129 -1.59 -21.47 3.14
N LEU A 130 -1.07 -20.95 2.03
CA LEU A 130 -0.46 -21.75 0.97
C LEU A 130 0.84 -22.45 1.39
N ASN A 131 1.56 -21.94 2.38
CA ASN A 131 2.82 -22.49 2.86
C ASN A 131 2.70 -23.18 4.23
N GLU A 132 1.48 -23.23 4.79
CA GLU A 132 1.17 -23.83 6.10
C GLU A 132 2.10 -23.33 7.23
N ASP A 133 2.51 -22.06 7.18
CA ASP A 133 3.44 -21.49 8.15
C ASP A 133 2.95 -20.14 8.66
N LEU A 134 2.54 -20.11 9.95
CA LEU A 134 2.03 -18.91 10.61
C LEU A 134 3.13 -17.94 11.08
N LYS A 135 4.41 -18.34 11.02
CA LYS A 135 5.53 -17.50 11.51
C LYS A 135 5.64 -16.19 10.74
N VAL A 136 5.21 -16.16 9.49
CA VAL A 136 5.19 -14.93 8.67
C VAL A 136 4.33 -13.84 9.31
N ILE A 137 3.27 -14.22 10.03
CA ILE A 137 2.39 -13.29 10.75
C ILE A 137 3.15 -12.61 11.91
N TYR A 138 4.00 -13.36 12.62
CA TYR A 138 4.87 -12.79 13.64
C TYR A 138 5.82 -11.73 13.06
N TYR A 139 6.44 -12.00 11.90
CA TYR A 139 7.28 -11.01 11.21
C TYR A 139 6.48 -9.79 10.72
N LEU A 140 5.21 -10.00 10.33
CA LEU A 140 4.31 -8.89 10.00
C LEU A 140 4.11 -7.99 11.22
N ILE A 141 3.71 -8.56 12.36
CA ILE A 141 3.48 -7.79 13.59
C ILE A 141 4.75 -7.04 14.00
N LEU A 142 5.91 -7.68 13.95
CA LEU A 142 7.18 -7.07 14.29
C LEU A 142 7.55 -5.92 13.33
N SER A 143 7.35 -6.11 12.03
CA SER A 143 7.58 -5.08 11.02
C SER A 143 6.66 -3.86 11.23
N LEU A 144 5.38 -4.10 11.54
CA LEU A 144 4.43 -3.04 11.84
C LEU A 144 4.82 -2.27 13.11
N ALA A 145 5.19 -2.97 14.19
CA ALA A 145 5.61 -2.36 15.45
C ALA A 145 6.86 -1.46 15.26
N ILE A 146 7.89 -1.96 14.59
CA ILE A 146 9.10 -1.17 14.29
C ILE A 146 8.75 0.02 13.39
N GLY A 147 7.92 -0.16 12.37
CA GLY A 147 7.51 0.90 11.47
C GLY A 147 6.69 1.99 12.18
N LEU A 148 5.83 1.64 13.14
CA LEU A 148 5.12 2.61 13.98
C LEU A 148 6.09 3.42 14.86
N ILE A 149 7.11 2.78 15.43
CA ILE A 149 8.15 3.48 16.20
C ILE A 149 8.89 4.48 15.31
N ILE A 150 9.31 4.06 14.11
CA ILE A 150 9.98 4.96 13.14
C ILE A 150 9.07 6.16 12.77
N SER A 151 7.76 5.94 12.68
CA SER A 151 6.80 6.97 12.26
C SER A 151 6.20 7.77 13.41
N SER A 152 6.62 7.55 14.65
CA SER A 152 6.01 8.14 15.85
C SER A 152 5.94 9.67 15.80
N SER A 153 6.96 10.34 15.29
CA SER A 153 6.99 11.81 15.12
C SER A 153 5.88 12.30 14.19
N LYS A 154 5.67 11.61 13.06
CA LYS A 154 4.61 11.96 12.11
C LYS A 154 3.22 11.70 12.68
N ILE A 155 3.06 10.59 13.40
CA ILE A 155 1.80 10.23 14.04
C ILE A 155 1.43 11.30 15.09
N ASN A 156 2.35 11.65 15.97
CA ASN A 156 2.13 12.69 16.99
C ASN A 156 1.82 14.06 16.36
N ALA A 157 2.56 14.46 15.32
CA ALA A 157 2.28 15.68 14.61
C ALA A 157 0.89 15.67 13.94
N SER A 158 0.46 14.53 13.42
CA SER A 158 -0.87 14.38 12.80
C SER A 158 -1.98 14.49 13.83
N PHE A 159 -1.84 13.89 15.00
CA PHE A 159 -2.81 14.04 16.11
C PHE A 159 -2.89 15.49 16.60
N ALA A 160 -1.77 16.13 16.87
CA ALA A 160 -1.75 17.53 17.29
C ALA A 160 -2.37 18.47 16.23
N PHE A 161 -2.17 18.17 14.93
CA PHE A 161 -2.80 18.92 13.86
C PHE A 161 -4.33 18.71 13.85
N LEU A 162 -4.82 17.48 13.98
CA LEU A 162 -6.24 17.17 13.94
C LEU A 162 -6.97 17.74 15.16
N ASP A 163 -6.35 17.80 16.34
CA ASP A 163 -6.90 18.42 17.55
C ASP A 163 -7.15 19.92 17.35
N ASN A 164 -6.26 20.62 16.61
CA ASN A 164 -6.39 22.05 16.35
C ASN A 164 -7.23 22.37 15.10
N PHE A 165 -7.35 21.44 14.16
CA PHE A 165 -8.08 21.58 12.91
C PHE A 165 -9.01 20.37 12.68
N PRO A 166 -10.08 20.23 13.48
CA PRO A 166 -11.01 19.12 13.33
C PRO A 166 -11.63 19.14 11.94
N ARG A 167 -11.59 18.03 11.25
CA ARG A 167 -12.25 17.86 9.96
C ARG A 167 -13.61 17.23 10.19
N GLU A 168 -14.65 18.01 9.98
CA GLU A 168 -16.01 17.49 9.90
C GLU A 168 -16.22 16.87 8.52
N TYR A 169 -16.30 15.55 8.47
CA TYR A 169 -16.78 14.85 7.29
C TYR A 169 -18.27 14.62 7.45
N PRO A 170 -19.11 15.04 6.49
CA PRO A 170 -20.51 14.66 6.54
C PRO A 170 -20.58 13.12 6.59
N PRO A 171 -21.32 12.53 7.54
CA PRO A 171 -21.43 11.09 7.64
C PRO A 171 -22.04 10.54 6.34
N LEU A 172 -21.40 9.55 5.75
CA LEU A 172 -22.00 8.74 4.70
C LEU A 172 -23.12 7.95 5.37
N VAL A 173 -24.35 8.36 5.18
CA VAL A 173 -25.50 7.68 5.75
C VAL A 173 -25.96 6.62 4.76
N PHE A 174 -25.84 5.37 5.15
CA PHE A 174 -26.46 4.25 4.45
C PHE A 174 -27.57 3.70 5.33
N ASP A 175 -28.73 3.47 4.74
CA ASP A 175 -29.91 3.00 5.48
C ASP A 175 -29.72 1.58 6.04
N ASN A 176 -28.88 0.78 5.36
CA ASN A 176 -28.58 -0.58 5.80
C ASN A 176 -27.29 -1.12 5.19
N LEU A 177 -26.82 -2.27 5.72
CA LEU A 177 -25.60 -2.95 5.26
C LEU A 177 -25.66 -3.35 3.78
N TYR A 178 -26.86 -3.72 3.27
CA TYR A 178 -27.03 -4.09 1.88
C TYR A 178 -26.79 -2.90 0.95
N GLU A 179 -27.29 -1.73 1.30
CA GLU A 179 -27.04 -0.51 0.53
C GLU A 179 -25.56 -0.14 0.51
N LEU A 180 -24.89 -0.22 1.66
CA LEU A 180 -23.43 -0.03 1.76
C LEU A 180 -22.68 -0.96 0.83
N LEU A 181 -22.95 -2.26 0.89
CA LEU A 181 -22.26 -3.27 0.07
C LEU A 181 -22.58 -3.10 -1.42
N SER A 182 -23.86 -2.84 -1.76
CA SER A 182 -24.29 -2.61 -3.15
C SER A 182 -23.63 -1.39 -3.75
N ASN A 183 -23.57 -0.26 -3.03
CA ASN A 183 -22.94 0.95 -3.50
C ASN A 183 -21.42 0.80 -3.62
N THR A 184 -20.79 0.10 -2.66
CA THR A 184 -19.36 -0.24 -2.74
C THR A 184 -19.07 -1.09 -3.96
N PHE A 185 -19.87 -2.13 -4.22
CA PHE A 185 -19.72 -2.98 -5.40
C PHE A 185 -19.92 -2.21 -6.70
N LYS A 186 -20.97 -1.39 -6.77
CA LYS A 186 -21.24 -0.52 -7.93
C LYS A 186 -20.09 0.45 -8.19
N SER A 187 -19.50 1.04 -7.15
CA SER A 187 -18.37 1.97 -7.29
C SER A 187 -17.08 1.31 -7.82
N LEU A 188 -16.92 0.00 -7.63
CA LEU A 188 -15.77 -0.75 -8.15
C LEU A 188 -15.87 -1.07 -9.65
N PHE A 189 -17.11 -1.29 -10.16
CA PHE A 189 -17.32 -1.81 -11.51
C PHE A 189 -18.12 -0.88 -12.42
N PHE A 190 -18.86 0.06 -11.84
CA PHE A 190 -19.71 0.99 -12.57
C PHE A 190 -19.37 2.43 -12.17
N TYR A 191 -19.82 3.38 -12.97
CA TYR A 191 -19.66 4.80 -12.68
C TYR A 191 -20.36 5.13 -11.34
N PRO A 192 -19.67 5.68 -10.34
CA PRO A 192 -20.30 6.02 -9.08
C PRO A 192 -21.39 7.08 -9.33
N ASP A 193 -22.51 6.95 -8.66
CA ASP A 193 -23.52 8.00 -8.64
C ASP A 193 -22.93 9.22 -7.90
N ILE A 194 -22.51 10.21 -8.68
CA ILE A 194 -21.79 11.39 -8.20
C ILE A 194 -22.61 12.14 -7.14
N THR A 195 -23.94 12.04 -7.18
CA THR A 195 -24.81 12.73 -6.23
C THR A 195 -24.69 12.19 -4.80
N LYS A 196 -24.37 10.92 -4.63
CA LYS A 196 -24.19 10.27 -3.32
C LYS A 196 -22.75 10.28 -2.81
N PHE A 197 -21.78 10.51 -3.70
CA PHE A 197 -20.34 10.50 -3.36
C PHE A 197 -19.66 11.88 -3.45
N ASN A 198 -20.38 12.93 -3.77
CA ASN A 198 -19.84 14.30 -3.90
C ASN A 198 -19.23 14.87 -2.60
N SER A 199 -19.38 14.20 -1.47
CA SER A 199 -18.78 14.61 -0.20
C SER A 199 -17.42 13.94 0.08
N VAL A 200 -16.91 13.11 -0.84
CA VAL A 200 -15.69 12.29 -0.62
C VAL A 200 -14.57 12.62 -1.61
N ILE A 201 -14.75 13.59 -2.49
CA ILE A 201 -13.71 14.03 -3.44
C ILE A 201 -12.98 15.25 -2.91
#